data_1b13c5dbe9eb6eb904aa11d0589c1ceb
#
_entry.id   1b13c5dbe9eb6eb904aa11d0589c1ceb
#
_cell.length_a   1.000
_cell.length_b   1.000
_cell.length_c   1.000
_cell.angle_alpha   90.00
_cell.angle_beta   90.00
_cell.angle_gamma   90.00
#
_symmetry.space_group_name_H-M   'P 1'
#
loop_
_entity.id
_entity.type
_entity.pdbx_description
1 polymer ?
#
loop_
_entity_poly.entity_id
_entity_poly.type
_entity_poly.pdbx_seq_one_letter_code
_entity_poly.pdbx_strand_id
1 'polypeptide(L)'
;MLTLRDELSAGTLRRVEELDARAGSSAEDRWQRRAELLFERLAVRWEIAGLPLESQKELLGRYRMASGDERRWVRETLTEHLSTRHPDLTL
;
A
#
# COMPACT_ATOMS: atom_id res chain seq x y z
N MET A 1 14.74 0.13 2.56
CA MET A 1 14.44 -0.39 1.21
C MET A 1 13.17 -1.22 1.25
N LEU A 2 12.23 -0.93 0.40
CA LEU A 2 10.94 -1.61 0.32
C LEU A 2 10.87 -2.45 -0.95
N THR A 3 10.57 -3.74 -0.80
CA THR A 3 10.41 -4.66 -1.91
C THR A 3 8.93 -4.90 -2.16
N LEU A 4 8.47 -4.70 -3.39
CA LEU A 4 7.07 -4.83 -3.78
C LEU A 4 6.90 -5.98 -4.79
N ARG A 5 5.72 -6.60 -4.77
CA ARG A 5 5.33 -7.58 -5.78
C ARG A 5 5.11 -6.88 -7.12
N ASP A 6 5.38 -7.59 -8.21
CA ASP A 6 5.22 -7.03 -9.55
C ASP A 6 3.76 -6.77 -9.90
N GLU A 7 2.85 -7.67 -9.50
CA GLU A 7 1.45 -7.58 -9.90
C GLU A 7 0.50 -7.80 -8.73
N LEU A 8 -0.68 -7.19 -8.86
CA LEU A 8 -1.81 -7.42 -7.97
C LEU A 8 -2.70 -8.53 -8.53
N SER A 9 -3.27 -9.35 -7.65
CA SER A 9 -4.25 -10.37 -8.05
C SER A 9 -5.56 -9.72 -8.47
N ALA A 10 -6.36 -10.43 -9.27
CA ALA A 10 -7.70 -9.97 -9.65
C ALA A 10 -8.59 -9.73 -8.42
N GLY A 11 -8.45 -10.58 -7.39
CA GLY A 11 -9.17 -10.40 -6.13
C GLY A 11 -8.80 -9.10 -5.42
N THR A 12 -7.53 -8.74 -5.43
CA THR A 12 -7.07 -7.47 -4.84
C THR A 12 -7.62 -6.27 -5.62
N LEU A 13 -7.59 -6.31 -6.93
CA LEU A 13 -8.14 -5.23 -7.77
C LEU A 13 -9.63 -5.03 -7.50
N ARG A 14 -10.39 -6.11 -7.36
CA ARG A 14 -11.80 -6.07 -7.01
C ARG A 14 -12.00 -5.43 -5.63
N ARG A 15 -11.16 -5.76 -4.68
CA ARG A 15 -11.24 -5.21 -3.33
C ARG A 15 -11.00 -3.71 -3.31
N VAL A 16 -10.07 -3.22 -4.11
CA VAL A 16 -9.82 -1.78 -4.26
C VAL A 16 -11.06 -1.08 -4.82
N GLU A 17 -11.70 -1.66 -5.83
CA GLU A 17 -12.94 -1.13 -6.39
C GLU A 17 -14.06 -1.08 -5.34
N GLU A 18 -14.19 -2.12 -4.53
CA GLU A 18 -15.18 -2.16 -3.45
C GLU A 18 -14.95 -1.05 -2.42
N LEU A 19 -13.70 -0.76 -2.08
CA LEU A 19 -13.38 0.33 -1.17
C LEU A 19 -13.76 1.69 -1.75
N ASP A 20 -13.52 1.89 -3.03
CA ASP A 20 -13.87 3.14 -3.71
C ASP A 20 -15.38 3.34 -3.82
N ALA A 21 -16.14 2.26 -3.89
CA ALA A 21 -17.59 2.30 -4.01
C ALA A 21 -18.33 2.51 -2.68
N ARG A 22 -17.65 2.46 -1.54
CA ARG A 22 -18.26 2.64 -0.24
C ARG A 22 -18.78 4.06 -0.04
N ALA A 23 -20.09 4.17 0.18
CA ALA A 23 -20.73 5.44 0.51
C ALA A 23 -20.47 5.80 1.98
N GLY A 24 -20.45 7.10 2.30
CA GLY A 24 -20.37 7.60 3.66
C GLY A 24 -18.98 7.79 4.23
N SER A 25 -17.94 7.35 3.54
CA SER A 25 -16.56 7.58 3.95
C SER A 25 -16.04 8.89 3.35
N SER A 26 -15.19 9.62 4.09
CA SER A 26 -14.51 10.78 3.54
C SER A 26 -13.51 10.35 2.46
N ALA A 27 -13.15 11.28 1.57
CA ALA A 27 -12.14 11.00 0.55
C ALA A 27 -10.79 10.62 1.17
N GLU A 28 -10.44 11.25 2.28
CA GLU A 28 -9.20 10.95 3.01
C GLU A 28 -9.22 9.55 3.62
N ASP A 29 -10.31 9.15 4.26
CA ASP A 29 -10.46 7.80 4.83
C ASP A 29 -10.35 6.73 3.75
N ARG A 30 -11.01 6.93 2.61
CA ARG A 30 -10.93 6.01 1.49
C ARG A 30 -9.51 5.89 0.96
N TRP A 31 -8.83 7.01 0.86
CA TRP A 31 -7.46 7.05 0.39
C TRP A 31 -6.50 6.34 1.34
N GLN A 32 -6.66 6.53 2.66
CA GLN A 32 -5.84 5.84 3.65
C GLN A 32 -6.06 4.33 3.62
N ARG A 33 -7.31 3.89 3.55
CA ARG A 33 -7.65 2.46 3.47
C ARG A 33 -7.11 1.82 2.19
N ARG A 34 -7.19 2.55 1.10
CA ARG A 34 -6.66 2.11 -0.19
C ARG A 34 -5.14 1.97 -0.12
N ALA A 35 -4.45 2.94 0.46
CA ALA A 35 -3.00 2.89 0.64
C ALA A 35 -2.58 1.70 1.51
N GLU A 36 -3.27 1.47 2.63
CA GLU A 36 -3.00 0.32 3.50
C GLU A 36 -3.23 -1.01 2.79
N LEU A 37 -4.31 -1.14 2.05
CA LEU A 37 -4.62 -2.36 1.31
C LEU A 37 -3.55 -2.64 0.26
N LEU A 38 -3.18 -1.63 -0.52
CA LEU A 38 -2.15 -1.78 -1.55
C LEU A 38 -0.80 -2.11 -0.93
N PHE A 39 -0.44 -1.47 0.17
CA PHE A 39 0.78 -1.80 0.91
C PHE A 39 0.76 -3.26 1.38
N GLU A 40 -0.33 -3.69 2.01
CA GLU A 40 -0.48 -5.06 2.51
C GLU A 40 -0.33 -6.09 1.39
N ARG A 41 -0.88 -5.81 0.22
CA ARG A 41 -0.89 -6.77 -0.90
C ARG A 41 0.38 -6.74 -1.75
N LEU A 42 1.07 -5.61 -1.80
CA LEU A 42 2.28 -5.44 -2.60
C LEU A 42 3.56 -5.64 -1.81
N ALA A 43 3.60 -5.21 -0.54
CA ALA A 43 4.82 -5.27 0.25
C ALA A 43 5.23 -6.71 0.55
N VAL A 44 6.47 -7.06 0.20
CA VAL A 44 7.05 -8.36 0.46
C VAL A 44 8.08 -8.27 1.57
N ARG A 45 8.87 -7.20 1.56
CA ARG A 45 9.96 -7.01 2.50
C ARG A 45 10.23 -5.52 2.67
N TRP A 46 10.46 -5.11 3.90
CA TRP A 46 10.85 -3.73 4.21
C TRP A 46 12.04 -3.76 5.13
N GLU A 47 13.17 -3.30 4.65
CA GLU A 47 14.39 -3.21 5.43
C GLU A 47 14.54 -1.79 5.97
N ILE A 48 14.54 -1.65 7.30
CA ILE A 48 14.64 -0.39 7.99
C ILE A 48 15.82 -0.50 8.96
N ALA A 49 16.79 0.41 8.83
CA ALA A 49 17.99 0.42 9.68
C ALA A 49 18.71 -0.95 9.72
N GLY A 50 18.73 -1.66 8.61
CA GLY A 50 19.37 -2.96 8.49
C GLY A 50 18.55 -4.14 9.01
N LEU A 51 17.32 -3.90 9.49
CA LEU A 51 16.45 -4.94 10.00
C LEU A 51 15.31 -5.23 9.00
N PRO A 52 15.25 -6.46 8.43
CA PRO A 52 14.20 -6.79 7.49
C PRO A 52 12.90 -7.19 8.18
N LEU A 53 11.77 -6.70 7.65
CA LEU A 53 10.43 -7.12 8.01
C LEU A 53 9.85 -7.86 6.82
N GLU A 54 9.39 -9.07 7.02
CA GLU A 54 8.94 -9.95 5.93
C GLU A 54 7.54 -10.52 6.09
N SER A 55 6.98 -10.55 7.30
CA SER A 55 5.60 -11.01 7.49
C SER A 55 4.61 -9.88 7.22
N GLN A 56 3.44 -10.20 6.65
CA GLN A 56 2.41 -9.21 6.37
C GLN A 56 1.99 -8.45 7.63
N LYS A 57 1.89 -9.14 8.74
CA LYS A 57 1.49 -8.55 10.01
C LYS A 57 2.52 -7.52 10.50
N GLU A 58 3.80 -7.84 10.43
CA GLU A 58 4.88 -6.94 10.82
C GLU A 58 4.96 -5.73 9.89
N LEU A 59 4.85 -5.97 8.59
CA LEU A 59 4.90 -4.92 7.58
C LEU A 59 3.78 -3.91 7.77
N LEU A 60 2.54 -4.37 7.90
CA LEU A 60 1.39 -3.49 8.08
C LEU A 60 1.45 -2.78 9.43
N GLY A 61 1.84 -3.47 10.49
CA GLY A 61 2.02 -2.87 11.81
C GLY A 61 3.06 -1.75 11.79
N ARG A 62 4.18 -1.97 11.13
CA ARG A 62 5.23 -0.94 11.00
C ARG A 62 4.75 0.27 10.18
N TYR A 63 4.01 0.03 9.10
CA TYR A 63 3.43 1.10 8.31
C TYR A 63 2.48 1.97 9.12
N ARG A 64 1.61 1.35 9.92
CA ARG A 64 0.66 2.07 10.78
C ARG A 64 1.35 2.91 11.85
N MET A 65 2.53 2.47 12.30
CA MET A 65 3.33 3.18 13.30
C MET A 65 4.33 4.17 12.68
N ALA A 66 4.39 4.25 11.36
CA ALA A 66 5.34 5.10 10.66
C ALA A 66 5.05 6.58 10.87
N SER A 67 6.10 7.39 10.83
CA SER A 67 5.97 8.85 10.82
C SER A 67 5.27 9.33 9.55
N GLY A 68 4.81 10.58 9.53
CA GLY A 68 4.21 11.19 8.35
C GLY A 68 5.15 11.16 7.14
N ASP A 69 6.44 11.41 7.36
CA ASP A 69 7.45 11.38 6.30
C ASP A 69 7.68 9.97 5.76
N GLU A 70 7.74 8.97 6.62
CA GLU A 70 7.88 7.58 6.22
C GLU A 70 6.66 7.10 5.42
N ARG A 71 5.45 7.45 5.87
CA ARG A 71 4.22 7.12 5.15
C ARG A 71 4.17 7.79 3.79
N ARG A 72 4.62 9.02 3.69
CA ARG A 72 4.70 9.75 2.43
C ARG A 72 5.65 9.04 1.47
N TRP A 73 6.82 8.67 1.94
CA TRP A 73 7.79 7.94 1.15
C TRP A 73 7.22 6.60 0.63
N VAL A 74 6.55 5.86 1.50
CA VAL A 74 5.91 4.60 1.10
C VAL A 74 4.85 4.83 0.03
N ARG A 75 4.00 5.85 0.20
CA ARG A 75 2.96 6.16 -0.78
C ARG A 75 3.52 6.60 -2.12
N GLU A 76 4.58 7.39 -2.11
CA GLU A 76 5.26 7.78 -3.34
C GLU A 76 5.88 6.58 -4.04
N THR A 77 6.46 5.66 -3.29
CA THR A 77 7.02 4.41 -3.80
C THR A 77 5.93 3.53 -4.42
N LEU A 78 4.79 3.39 -3.74
CA LEU A 78 3.65 2.66 -4.27
C LEU A 78 3.08 3.30 -5.54
N THR A 79 2.96 4.62 -5.55
CA THR A 79 2.45 5.37 -6.70
C THR A 79 3.33 5.17 -7.93
N GLU A 80 4.64 5.26 -7.75
CA GLU A 80 5.60 5.03 -8.82
C GLU A 80 5.52 3.60 -9.35
N HIS A 81 5.43 2.63 -8.45
CA HIS A 81 5.29 1.22 -8.82
C HIS A 81 4.00 0.96 -9.61
N LEU A 82 2.88 1.51 -9.13
CA LEU A 82 1.58 1.35 -9.79
C LEU A 82 1.54 2.02 -11.15
N SER A 83 2.18 3.18 -11.32
CA SER A 83 2.19 3.88 -12.60
C SER A 83 2.87 3.06 -13.71
N THR A 84 3.80 2.19 -13.33
CA THR A 84 4.50 1.31 -14.25
C THR A 84 3.76 -0.01 -14.46
N ARG A 85 3.21 -0.60 -13.40
CA ARG A 85 2.63 -1.95 -13.43
C ARG A 85 1.12 -1.96 -13.62
N HIS A 86 0.43 -0.97 -13.08
CA HIS A 86 -1.03 -0.86 -13.10
C HIS A 86 -1.42 0.59 -13.34
N PRO A 87 -1.23 1.12 -14.56
CA PRO A 87 -1.45 2.55 -14.83
C PRO A 87 -2.88 3.02 -14.65
N ASP A 88 -3.85 2.10 -14.65
CA ASP A 88 -5.26 2.42 -14.40
C ASP A 88 -5.60 2.55 -12.92
N LEU A 89 -4.68 2.18 -12.03
CA LEU A 89 -4.82 2.30 -10.60
C LEU A 89 -4.08 3.53 -10.10
N THR A 90 -4.80 4.43 -9.44
CA THR A 90 -4.18 5.60 -8.79
C THR A 90 -4.32 5.48 -7.29
N LEU A 91 -3.36 6.01 -6.60
CA LEU A 91 -3.37 6.03 -5.14
C LEU A 91 -3.88 7.38 -4.62
#